data_78c14134f74c00f39d461cd9c569d326
#
_entry.id   78c14134f74c00f39d461cd9c569d326
#
_cell.length_a   1.000
_cell.length_b   1.000
_cell.length_c   1.000
_cell.angle_alpha   90.00
_cell.angle_beta   90.00
_cell.angle_gamma   90.00
#
_symmetry.space_group_name_H-M   'P 1'
#
loop_
_entity.id
_entity.type
_entity.pdbx_description
1 polymer ?
#
loop_
_entity_poly.entity_id
_entity_poly.type
_entity_poly.pdbx_seq_one_letter_code
_entity_poly.pdbx_strand_id
1 'polypeptide(L)'
;MFLVIVLVVCRLIYDSITLQNMHQEMISQIGQINTLTDENESLTVENATLNSKITVLSETVSKKMATEDAISQEESENAMPKGFPLSGTATMEEATDSEEHPMLEFTAADGVNIVSTGTGVVLSIDADEQYGNKIVIDHGNGYQSIYRNNGTPLVKTGETLGKGYILFTVGEDNTKLGYEIMQNEEYIDPMTLIEING
;
A
#
# COMPACT_ATOMS: atom_id res chain seq x y z
N MET A 1 -69.69 -72.73 15.46
CA MET A 1 -68.49 -72.72 16.28
C MET A 1 -67.18 -72.65 15.44
N PHE A 2 -67.03 -73.49 14.38
CA PHE A 2 -65.84 -73.51 13.52
C PHE A 2 -65.54 -72.20 12.79
N LEU A 3 -66.56 -71.55 12.25
CA LEU A 3 -66.41 -70.25 11.53
C LEU A 3 -65.91 -69.08 12.41
N VAL A 4 -66.30 -69.08 13.67
CA VAL A 4 -65.83 -68.08 14.66
C VAL A 4 -64.32 -68.26 14.99
N ILE A 5 -63.90 -69.53 15.12
CA ILE A 5 -62.47 -69.86 15.37
C ILE A 5 -61.62 -69.42 14.18
N VAL A 6 -62.05 -69.70 12.93
CA VAL A 6 -61.34 -69.26 11.72
C VAL A 6 -61.20 -67.73 11.67
N LEU A 7 -62.27 -66.98 11.98
CA LEU A 7 -62.20 -65.52 12.01
C LEU A 7 -61.21 -65.02 13.06
N VAL A 8 -61.19 -65.58 14.28
CA VAL A 8 -60.27 -65.25 15.32
C VAL A 8 -58.83 -65.54 14.89
N VAL A 9 -58.51 -66.69 14.29
CA VAL A 9 -57.19 -66.97 13.79
C VAL A 9 -56.75 -66.06 12.67
N CYS A 10 -57.64 -65.72 11.72
CA CYS A 10 -57.31 -64.77 10.65
C CYS A 10 -57.01 -63.41 11.23
N ARG A 11 -57.74 -62.93 12.31
CA ARG A 11 -57.50 -61.73 12.97
C ARG A 11 -56.09 -61.65 13.67
N LEU A 12 -55.76 -62.70 14.38
CA LEU A 12 -54.47 -62.86 15.04
C LEU A 12 -53.29 -62.89 14.02
N ILE A 13 -53.44 -63.52 12.87
CA ILE A 13 -52.43 -63.47 11.82
C ILE A 13 -52.29 -62.08 11.25
N TYR A 14 -53.42 -61.42 10.95
CA TYR A 14 -53.39 -60.04 10.47
C TYR A 14 -52.70 -59.05 11.47
N ASP A 15 -53.07 -59.13 12.75
CA ASP A 15 -52.47 -58.31 13.81
C ASP A 15 -50.96 -58.63 13.94
N SER A 16 -50.54 -59.90 13.82
CA SER A 16 -49.13 -60.28 13.85
C SER A 16 -48.31 -59.72 12.65
N ILE A 17 -48.89 -59.78 11.44
CA ILE A 17 -48.25 -59.18 10.23
C ILE A 17 -48.17 -57.64 10.36
N THR A 18 -49.20 -57.00 10.88
CA THR A 18 -49.21 -55.56 11.08
C THR A 18 -48.15 -55.14 12.09
N LEU A 19 -48.00 -55.87 13.21
CA LEU A 19 -46.96 -55.65 14.20
C LEU A 19 -45.57 -55.82 13.64
N GLN A 20 -45.34 -56.86 12.80
CA GLN A 20 -44.04 -57.06 12.12
C GLN A 20 -43.70 -55.93 11.17
N ASN A 21 -44.67 -55.47 10.36
CA ASN A 21 -44.45 -54.34 9.44
C ASN A 21 -44.12 -53.06 10.20
N MET A 22 -44.88 -52.73 11.27
CA MET A 22 -44.58 -51.58 12.11
C MET A 22 -43.21 -51.67 12.77
N HIS A 23 -42.77 -52.87 13.17
CA HIS A 23 -41.46 -53.07 13.75
C HIS A 23 -40.32 -52.83 12.73
N GLN A 24 -40.51 -53.31 11.49
CA GLN A 24 -39.58 -53.12 10.39
C GLN A 24 -39.50 -51.61 10.02
N GLU A 25 -40.64 -50.94 9.98
CA GLU A 25 -40.68 -49.49 9.70
C GLU A 25 -39.95 -48.68 10.82
N MET A 26 -40.16 -49.04 12.09
CA MET A 26 -39.47 -48.42 13.22
C MET A 26 -37.95 -48.62 13.15
N ILE A 27 -37.46 -49.83 12.80
CA ILE A 27 -36.03 -50.10 12.60
C ILE A 27 -35.46 -49.25 11.46
N SER A 28 -36.19 -49.12 10.36
CA SER A 28 -35.79 -48.25 9.23
C SER A 28 -35.69 -46.79 9.64
N GLN A 29 -36.67 -46.29 10.37
CA GLN A 29 -36.67 -44.90 10.88
C GLN A 29 -35.52 -44.65 11.87
N ILE A 30 -35.22 -45.59 12.76
CA ILE A 30 -34.06 -45.49 13.67
C ILE A 30 -32.75 -45.43 12.87
N GLY A 31 -32.64 -46.24 11.83
CA GLY A 31 -31.49 -46.23 10.92
C GLY A 31 -31.31 -44.86 10.26
N GLN A 32 -32.39 -44.27 9.75
CA GLN A 32 -32.34 -42.92 9.16
C GLN A 32 -31.97 -41.82 10.18
N ILE A 33 -32.52 -41.90 11.39
CA ILE A 33 -32.18 -40.95 12.48
C ILE A 33 -30.70 -41.02 12.81
N ASN A 34 -30.13 -42.23 12.92
CA ASN A 34 -28.70 -42.40 13.21
C ASN A 34 -27.84 -41.78 12.10
N THR A 35 -28.18 -42.08 10.81
CA THR A 35 -27.46 -41.50 9.68
C THR A 35 -27.50 -39.96 9.67
N LEU A 36 -28.68 -39.38 9.91
CA LEU A 36 -28.84 -37.92 9.97
C LEU A 36 -28.12 -37.30 11.16
N THR A 37 -28.01 -38.03 12.28
CA THR A 37 -27.27 -37.59 13.45
C THR A 37 -25.77 -37.55 13.14
N ASP A 38 -25.24 -38.59 12.51
CA ASP A 38 -23.83 -38.67 12.10
C ASP A 38 -23.46 -37.55 11.09
N GLU A 39 -24.37 -37.33 10.11
CA GLU A 39 -24.20 -36.23 9.13
C GLU A 39 -24.20 -34.83 9.83
N ASN A 40 -25.10 -34.60 10.79
CA ASN A 40 -25.15 -33.36 11.56
C ASN A 40 -23.90 -33.15 12.39
N GLU A 41 -23.36 -34.20 13.01
CA GLU A 41 -22.10 -34.10 13.75
C GLU A 41 -20.94 -33.75 12.81
N SER A 42 -20.86 -34.43 11.65
CA SER A 42 -19.85 -34.15 10.64
C SER A 42 -19.93 -32.69 10.12
N LEU A 43 -21.14 -32.23 9.78
CA LEU A 43 -21.36 -30.84 9.34
C LEU A 43 -21.03 -29.82 10.42
N THR A 44 -21.27 -30.15 11.68
CA THR A 44 -20.93 -29.28 12.82
C THR A 44 -19.41 -29.10 12.95
N VAL A 45 -18.66 -30.19 12.81
CA VAL A 45 -17.19 -30.17 12.83
C VAL A 45 -16.62 -29.40 11.62
N GLU A 46 -17.20 -29.64 10.45
CA GLU A 46 -16.79 -28.93 9.22
C GLU A 46 -17.05 -27.41 9.34
N ASN A 47 -18.22 -27.01 9.84
CA ASN A 47 -18.54 -25.60 10.08
C ASN A 47 -17.59 -24.94 11.09
N ALA A 48 -17.24 -25.64 12.17
CA ALA A 48 -16.27 -25.12 13.14
C ALA A 48 -14.88 -24.93 12.50
N THR A 49 -14.47 -25.87 11.66
CA THR A 49 -13.20 -25.81 10.93
C THR A 49 -13.18 -24.66 9.92
N LEU A 50 -14.28 -24.49 9.15
CA LEU A 50 -14.44 -23.39 8.19
C LEU A 50 -14.42 -22.02 8.91
N ASN A 51 -15.13 -21.88 10.01
CA ASN A 51 -15.13 -20.65 10.80
C ASN A 51 -13.73 -20.32 11.33
N SER A 52 -12.98 -21.31 11.80
CA SER A 52 -11.60 -21.12 12.20
C SER A 52 -10.70 -20.64 11.05
N LYS A 53 -10.84 -21.23 9.86
CA LYS A 53 -10.10 -20.80 8.66
C LYS A 53 -10.48 -19.37 8.25
N ILE A 54 -11.76 -19.02 8.31
CA ILE A 54 -12.24 -17.64 8.02
C ILE A 54 -11.59 -16.64 8.97
N THR A 55 -11.54 -16.95 10.26
CA THR A 55 -10.92 -16.07 11.26
C THR A 55 -9.43 -15.85 10.95
N VAL A 56 -8.66 -16.91 10.73
CA VAL A 56 -7.23 -16.82 10.41
C VAL A 56 -7.00 -16.05 9.11
N LEU A 57 -7.82 -16.29 8.09
CA LEU A 57 -7.71 -15.59 6.81
C LEU A 57 -8.02 -14.09 6.96
N SER A 58 -9.08 -13.76 7.72
CA SER A 58 -9.45 -12.36 8.01
C SER A 58 -8.33 -11.61 8.75
N GLU A 59 -7.72 -12.23 9.76
CA GLU A 59 -6.58 -11.64 10.47
C GLU A 59 -5.36 -11.44 9.55
N THR A 60 -5.10 -12.42 8.69
CA THR A 60 -3.97 -12.35 7.74
C THR A 60 -4.18 -11.24 6.73
N VAL A 61 -5.39 -11.10 6.17
CA VAL A 61 -5.75 -10.02 5.24
C VAL A 61 -5.64 -8.66 5.93
N SER A 62 -6.16 -8.54 7.15
CA SER A 62 -6.09 -7.27 7.90
C SER A 62 -4.65 -6.85 8.19
N LYS A 63 -3.78 -7.79 8.56
CA LYS A 63 -2.35 -7.51 8.77
C LYS A 63 -1.67 -7.09 7.47
N LYS A 64 -1.97 -7.76 6.36
CA LYS A 64 -1.39 -7.43 5.06
C LYS A 64 -1.80 -6.02 4.62
N MET A 65 -3.07 -5.68 4.73
CA MET A 65 -3.58 -4.33 4.41
C MET A 65 -2.90 -3.26 5.26
N ALA A 66 -2.81 -3.46 6.58
CA ALA A 66 -2.12 -2.52 7.46
C ALA A 66 -0.63 -2.33 7.11
N THR A 67 0.03 -3.40 6.64
CA THR A 67 1.43 -3.31 6.20
C THR A 67 1.55 -2.57 4.86
N GLU A 68 0.66 -2.84 3.91
CA GLU A 68 0.62 -2.14 2.61
C GLU A 68 0.32 -0.65 2.79
N ASP A 69 -0.62 -0.30 3.67
CA ASP A 69 -0.94 1.10 4.00
C ASP A 69 0.26 1.82 4.63
N ALA A 70 0.98 1.16 5.55
CA ALA A 70 2.17 1.73 6.18
C ALA A 70 3.31 1.97 5.18
N ILE A 71 3.56 1.01 4.27
CA ILE A 71 4.56 1.16 3.20
C ILE A 71 4.19 2.30 2.26
N SER A 72 2.92 2.37 1.83
CA SER A 72 2.44 3.44 0.95
C SER A 72 2.55 4.82 1.59
N GLN A 73 2.32 4.95 2.89
CA GLN A 73 2.50 6.20 3.62
C GLN A 73 3.99 6.59 3.70
N GLU A 74 4.87 5.65 4.01
CA GLU A 74 6.32 5.89 4.06
C GLU A 74 6.87 6.28 2.68
N GLU A 75 6.46 5.61 1.61
CA GLU A 75 6.83 5.96 0.23
C GLU A 75 6.34 7.37 -0.13
N SER A 76 5.11 7.72 0.22
CA SER A 76 4.55 9.06 -0.03
C SER A 76 5.29 10.15 0.75
N GLU A 77 5.67 9.90 2.01
CA GLU A 77 6.45 10.85 2.80
C GLU A 77 7.88 11.03 2.27
N ASN A 78 8.53 9.94 1.86
CA ASN A 78 9.86 9.99 1.27
C ASN A 78 9.88 10.65 -0.11
N ALA A 79 8.78 10.58 -0.85
CA ALA A 79 8.63 11.26 -2.13
C ALA A 79 8.48 12.79 -1.95
N MET A 80 7.85 13.25 -0.88
CA MET A 80 7.66 14.68 -0.67
C MET A 80 9.01 15.42 -0.55
N PRO A 81 9.25 16.52 -1.31
CA PRO A 81 10.54 17.23 -1.33
C PRO A 81 10.77 18.11 -0.09
N LYS A 82 10.76 17.51 1.10
CA LYS A 82 10.98 18.15 2.40
C LYS A 82 12.45 18.28 2.80
N GLY A 83 13.34 17.57 2.11
CA GLY A 83 14.74 17.54 2.46
C GLY A 83 15.43 18.89 2.23
N PHE A 84 16.54 19.13 2.94
CA PHE A 84 17.42 20.25 2.62
C PHE A 84 18.19 19.95 1.33
N PRO A 85 18.27 20.88 0.35
CA PRO A 85 18.81 20.58 -0.99
C PRO A 85 20.34 20.48 -1.05
N LEU A 86 21.04 20.62 0.08
CA LEU A 86 22.49 20.60 0.18
C LEU A 86 22.98 19.60 1.23
N SER A 87 24.14 18.98 1.01
CA SER A 87 24.77 18.08 1.99
C SER A 87 25.63 18.77 3.05
N GLY A 88 25.59 20.12 3.10
CA GLY A 88 26.41 20.94 4.01
C GLY A 88 25.76 22.26 4.34
N THR A 89 26.52 23.13 5.00
CA THR A 89 26.05 24.48 5.36
C THR A 89 26.09 25.44 4.16
N ALA A 90 25.12 26.32 4.07
CA ALA A 90 25.04 27.36 3.06
C ALA A 90 24.39 28.61 3.64
N THR A 91 24.60 29.76 3.01
CA THR A 91 23.75 30.93 3.20
C THR A 91 22.57 30.84 2.26
N MET A 92 21.39 31.26 2.71
CA MET A 92 20.14 31.19 1.97
C MET A 92 19.52 32.56 1.86
N GLU A 93 19.02 32.89 0.69
CA GLU A 93 18.26 34.12 0.41
C GLU A 93 16.98 33.76 -0.36
N GLU A 94 15.89 34.48 -0.08
CA GLU A 94 14.69 34.38 -0.90
C GLU A 94 14.91 35.16 -2.19
N ALA A 95 14.54 34.57 -3.30
CA ALA A 95 14.70 35.13 -4.63
C ALA A 95 13.47 34.79 -5.50
N THR A 96 13.52 35.20 -6.75
CA THR A 96 12.60 34.80 -7.79
C THR A 96 13.41 34.39 -9.01
N ASP A 97 12.92 33.43 -9.78
CA ASP A 97 13.52 33.12 -11.08
C ASP A 97 13.22 34.21 -12.12
N SER A 98 13.69 34.02 -13.36
CA SER A 98 13.45 34.95 -14.46
C SER A 98 11.98 35.08 -14.87
N GLU A 99 11.13 34.15 -14.46
CA GLU A 99 9.67 34.14 -14.69
C GLU A 99 8.87 34.64 -13.46
N GLU A 100 9.55 35.17 -12.45
CA GLU A 100 9.00 35.70 -11.20
C GLU A 100 8.40 34.61 -10.27
N HIS A 101 8.86 33.35 -10.38
CA HIS A 101 8.44 32.30 -9.48
C HIS A 101 9.22 32.36 -8.15
N PRO A 102 8.62 31.96 -7.03
CA PRO A 102 9.31 31.91 -5.73
C PRO A 102 10.45 30.87 -5.76
N MET A 103 11.64 31.31 -5.40
CA MET A 103 12.87 30.50 -5.44
C MET A 103 13.68 30.75 -4.18
N LEU A 104 14.41 29.75 -3.68
CA LEU A 104 15.47 29.92 -2.72
C LEU A 104 16.82 29.90 -3.42
N GLU A 105 17.63 30.92 -3.21
CA GLU A 105 19.03 30.93 -3.63
C GLU A 105 19.91 30.54 -2.45
N PHE A 106 20.70 29.48 -2.64
CA PHE A 106 21.71 29.08 -1.67
C PHE A 106 23.10 29.36 -2.23
N THR A 107 23.98 29.86 -1.34
CA THR A 107 25.41 29.96 -1.64
C THR A 107 26.15 29.01 -0.71
N ALA A 108 26.77 27.98 -1.31
CA ALA A 108 27.46 26.89 -0.62
C ALA A 108 28.98 26.97 -0.87
N ALA A 109 29.74 26.37 0.03
CA ALA A 109 31.19 26.25 -0.11
C ALA A 109 31.58 25.17 -1.13
N ASP A 110 32.80 25.27 -1.68
CA ASP A 110 33.38 24.23 -2.51
C ASP A 110 33.36 22.86 -1.84
N GLY A 111 33.02 21.81 -2.62
CA GLY A 111 32.91 20.43 -2.16
C GLY A 111 31.56 20.06 -1.54
N VAL A 112 30.64 20.99 -1.32
CA VAL A 112 29.26 20.70 -0.90
C VAL A 112 28.50 20.06 -2.07
N ASN A 113 27.68 19.05 -1.78
CA ASN A 113 26.85 18.44 -2.81
C ASN A 113 25.43 19.02 -2.78
N ILE A 114 24.90 19.29 -3.97
CA ILE A 114 23.47 19.54 -4.20
C ILE A 114 22.79 18.20 -4.33
N VAL A 115 21.76 17.98 -3.53
CA VAL A 115 21.12 16.65 -3.39
C VAL A 115 19.60 16.73 -3.56
N SER A 116 19.02 15.60 -4.00
CA SER A 116 17.57 15.48 -4.13
C SER A 116 16.89 15.60 -2.76
N THR A 117 15.84 16.41 -2.66
CA THR A 117 15.07 16.69 -1.43
C THR A 117 14.04 15.62 -1.11
N GLY A 118 13.70 14.73 -2.06
CA GLY A 118 12.80 13.61 -1.93
C GLY A 118 13.15 12.49 -2.90
N THR A 119 12.52 11.33 -2.76
CA THR A 119 12.56 10.28 -3.79
C THR A 119 11.80 10.74 -5.04
N GLY A 120 12.30 10.39 -6.23
CA GLY A 120 11.63 10.77 -7.47
C GLY A 120 12.33 10.28 -8.71
N VAL A 121 11.87 10.74 -9.86
CA VAL A 121 12.45 10.45 -11.17
C VAL A 121 12.89 11.75 -11.83
N VAL A 122 14.09 11.77 -12.40
CA VAL A 122 14.57 12.92 -13.16
C VAL A 122 13.72 13.09 -14.41
N LEU A 123 12.91 14.14 -14.43
CA LEU A 123 12.00 14.44 -15.54
C LEU A 123 12.75 15.05 -16.73
N SER A 124 13.59 16.05 -16.46
CA SER A 124 14.40 16.70 -17.48
C SER A 124 15.72 17.25 -16.93
N ILE A 125 16.67 17.46 -17.84
CA ILE A 125 17.92 18.18 -17.61
C ILE A 125 18.06 19.16 -18.80
N ASP A 126 17.92 20.45 -18.52
CA ASP A 126 17.86 21.48 -19.52
C ASP A 126 18.96 22.53 -19.28
N ALA A 127 19.28 23.30 -20.34
CA ALA A 127 20.10 24.50 -20.16
C ALA A 127 19.28 25.60 -19.46
N ASP A 128 19.94 26.34 -18.56
CA ASP A 128 19.41 27.47 -17.85
C ASP A 128 20.24 28.74 -18.14
N GLU A 129 19.59 29.85 -18.47
CA GLU A 129 20.29 31.08 -18.87
C GLU A 129 21.05 31.74 -17.72
N GLN A 130 20.54 31.62 -16.48
CA GLN A 130 21.10 32.25 -15.30
C GLN A 130 22.08 31.34 -14.56
N TYR A 131 21.77 30.06 -14.46
CA TYR A 131 22.51 29.09 -13.64
C TYR A 131 23.24 28.02 -14.47
N GLY A 132 23.17 28.03 -15.80
CA GLY A 132 23.83 27.07 -16.68
C GLY A 132 23.03 25.78 -16.90
N ASN A 133 22.65 25.06 -15.85
CA ASN A 133 21.88 23.83 -15.94
C ASN A 133 20.70 23.84 -14.98
N LYS A 134 19.60 23.18 -15.40
CA LYS A 134 18.37 22.98 -14.62
C LYS A 134 18.02 21.50 -14.62
N ILE A 135 17.86 20.90 -13.45
CA ILE A 135 17.35 19.55 -13.24
C ILE A 135 15.94 19.63 -12.66
N VAL A 136 14.99 18.94 -13.25
CA VAL A 136 13.63 18.80 -12.73
C VAL A 136 13.43 17.36 -12.28
N ILE A 137 12.97 17.17 -11.05
CA ILE A 137 12.66 15.86 -10.47
C ILE A 137 11.17 15.79 -10.18
N ASP A 138 10.49 14.76 -10.70
CA ASP A 138 9.11 14.44 -10.38
C ASP A 138 9.08 13.47 -9.19
N HIS A 139 8.46 13.89 -8.11
CA HIS A 139 8.32 13.12 -6.87
C HIS A 139 7.03 12.31 -6.80
N GLY A 140 6.15 12.44 -7.81
CA GLY A 140 4.78 11.93 -7.73
C GLY A 140 3.89 12.81 -6.83
N ASN A 141 2.64 12.42 -6.68
CA ASN A 141 1.65 13.15 -5.86
C ASN A 141 1.53 14.65 -6.20
N GLY A 142 1.88 15.04 -7.45
CA GLY A 142 1.85 16.40 -7.94
C GLY A 142 3.04 17.27 -7.54
N TYR A 143 4.04 16.73 -6.84
CA TYR A 143 5.23 17.48 -6.47
C TYR A 143 6.36 17.35 -7.48
N GLN A 144 6.99 18.47 -7.78
CA GLN A 144 8.24 18.55 -8.55
C GLN A 144 9.23 19.47 -7.82
N SER A 145 10.51 19.15 -7.87
CA SER A 145 11.59 20.04 -7.41
C SER A 145 12.50 20.40 -8.57
N ILE A 146 12.97 21.64 -8.56
CA ILE A 146 13.80 22.21 -9.62
C ILE A 146 15.11 22.70 -8.99
N TYR A 147 16.22 22.25 -9.57
CA TYR A 147 17.58 22.56 -9.12
C TYR A 147 18.34 23.25 -10.25
N ARG A 148 18.83 24.46 -10.01
CA ARG A 148 19.56 25.27 -10.98
C ARG A 148 21.00 25.49 -10.49
N ASN A 149 22.00 25.03 -11.25
CA ASN A 149 23.41 25.19 -10.88
C ASN A 149 24.30 25.15 -12.14
N ASN A 150 25.43 25.85 -12.12
CA ASN A 150 26.38 25.89 -13.24
C ASN A 150 27.32 24.66 -13.30
N GLY A 151 27.17 23.69 -12.39
CA GLY A 151 27.94 22.46 -12.39
C GLY A 151 27.46 21.47 -13.44
N THR A 152 28.27 20.42 -13.66
CA THR A 152 27.89 19.31 -14.53
C THR A 152 26.90 18.41 -13.81
N PRO A 153 25.70 18.13 -14.38
CA PRO A 153 24.76 17.17 -13.84
C PRO A 153 25.37 15.77 -13.67
N LEU A 154 25.16 15.16 -12.50
CA LEU A 154 25.66 13.81 -12.16
C LEU A 154 24.59 12.72 -12.35
N VAL A 155 23.44 13.08 -12.84
CA VAL A 155 22.25 12.24 -13.08
C VAL A 155 21.82 12.29 -14.55
N LYS A 156 20.90 11.42 -14.94
CA LYS A 156 20.33 11.36 -16.30
C LYS A 156 18.82 11.42 -16.27
N THR A 157 18.23 11.96 -17.32
CA THR A 157 16.78 11.93 -17.53
C THR A 157 16.23 10.49 -17.48
N GLY A 158 15.15 10.27 -16.73
CA GLY A 158 14.55 8.97 -16.48
C GLY A 158 15.18 8.17 -15.33
N GLU A 159 16.23 8.70 -14.68
CA GLU A 159 16.88 8.04 -13.53
C GLU A 159 16.00 8.18 -12.28
N THR A 160 15.81 7.07 -11.55
CA THR A 160 15.11 7.06 -10.26
C THR A 160 16.11 7.37 -9.13
N LEU A 161 15.79 8.35 -8.31
CA LEU A 161 16.65 8.86 -7.25
C LEU A 161 16.01 8.66 -5.88
N GLY A 162 16.84 8.35 -4.88
CA GLY A 162 16.46 8.44 -3.47
C GLY A 162 16.65 9.87 -2.93
N LYS A 163 16.00 10.21 -1.82
CA LYS A 163 16.27 11.42 -1.04
C LYS A 163 17.76 11.46 -0.68
N GLY A 164 18.42 12.61 -0.89
CA GLY A 164 19.84 12.80 -0.63
C GLY A 164 20.78 12.33 -1.76
N TYR A 165 20.24 11.89 -2.90
CA TYR A 165 21.08 11.53 -4.07
C TYR A 165 21.75 12.78 -4.66
N ILE A 166 23.03 12.68 -5.03
CA ILE A 166 23.83 13.82 -5.48
C ILE A 166 23.45 14.19 -6.93
N LEU A 167 23.08 15.44 -7.15
CA LEU A 167 22.69 16.01 -8.44
C LEU A 167 23.85 16.79 -9.08
N PHE A 168 24.54 17.60 -8.26
CA PHE A 168 25.72 18.37 -8.61
C PHE A 168 26.70 18.38 -7.44
N THR A 169 27.98 18.65 -7.72
CA THR A 169 28.98 19.03 -6.71
C THR A 169 29.31 20.50 -6.90
N VAL A 170 29.26 21.26 -5.83
CA VAL A 170 29.63 22.68 -5.79
C VAL A 170 31.14 22.80 -5.93
N GLY A 171 31.60 23.73 -6.76
CA GLY A 171 32.98 24.12 -6.94
C GLY A 171 33.11 25.64 -6.97
N GLU A 172 34.32 26.14 -7.20
CA GLU A 172 34.63 27.61 -7.16
C GLU A 172 33.77 28.44 -8.13
N ASP A 173 33.42 27.86 -9.31
CA ASP A 173 32.68 28.55 -10.37
C ASP A 173 31.15 28.31 -10.33
N ASN A 174 30.65 27.47 -9.41
CA ASN A 174 29.22 27.08 -9.34
C ASN A 174 28.68 27.05 -7.90
N THR A 175 29.04 28.01 -7.09
CA THR A 175 28.68 28.11 -5.65
C THR A 175 27.20 28.33 -5.38
N LYS A 176 26.42 28.76 -6.38
CA LYS A 176 25.01 29.09 -6.24
C LYS A 176 24.09 27.96 -6.66
N LEU A 177 23.05 27.70 -5.85
CA LEU A 177 21.94 26.83 -6.15
C LEU A 177 20.65 27.65 -6.15
N GLY A 178 19.94 27.69 -7.28
CA GLY A 178 18.53 28.07 -7.34
C GLY A 178 17.66 26.85 -7.08
N TYR A 179 16.74 26.94 -6.13
CA TYR A 179 15.86 25.85 -5.74
C TYR A 179 14.38 26.26 -5.71
N GLU A 180 13.54 25.52 -6.43
CA GLU A 180 12.10 25.79 -6.54
C GLU A 180 11.31 24.50 -6.33
N ILE A 181 10.06 24.65 -5.90
CA ILE A 181 9.11 23.54 -5.78
C ILE A 181 7.83 23.89 -6.55
N MET A 182 7.29 22.91 -7.26
CA MET A 182 5.94 22.96 -7.82
C MET A 182 5.05 21.93 -7.11
N GLN A 183 3.79 22.30 -6.93
CA GLN A 183 2.73 21.41 -6.49
C GLN A 183 1.53 21.56 -7.42
N ASN A 184 1.11 20.45 -8.05
CA ASN A 184 -0.01 20.42 -9.00
C ASN A 184 0.13 21.48 -10.12
N GLU A 185 1.33 21.58 -10.70
CA GLU A 185 1.67 22.52 -11.79
C GLU A 185 1.73 24.00 -11.36
N GLU A 186 1.62 24.31 -10.06
CA GLU A 186 1.76 25.66 -9.52
C GLU A 186 3.05 25.76 -8.70
N TYR A 187 3.79 26.87 -8.86
CA TYR A 187 4.97 27.16 -8.03
C TYR A 187 4.55 27.54 -6.62
N ILE A 188 5.20 26.94 -5.64
CA ILE A 188 4.96 27.20 -4.22
C ILE A 188 6.27 27.68 -3.58
N ASP A 189 6.15 28.50 -2.52
CA ASP A 189 7.31 28.90 -1.73
C ASP A 189 7.97 27.68 -1.08
N PRO A 190 9.24 27.36 -1.45
CA PRO A 190 9.93 26.19 -0.91
C PRO A 190 10.10 26.23 0.62
N MET A 191 10.12 27.43 1.24
CA MET A 191 10.20 27.59 2.69
C MET A 191 9.02 26.96 3.43
N THR A 192 7.89 26.79 2.76
CA THR A 192 6.71 26.16 3.37
C THR A 192 6.85 24.64 3.53
N LEU A 193 7.84 24.03 2.86
CA LEU A 193 7.96 22.58 2.78
C LEU A 193 9.29 22.02 3.27
N ILE A 194 10.43 22.74 3.02
CA ILE A 194 11.75 22.22 3.37
C ILE A 194 12.00 22.23 4.87
N GLU A 195 12.63 21.19 5.38
CA GLU A 195 13.09 21.08 6.76
C GLU A 195 14.50 21.67 6.87
N ILE A 196 14.59 22.88 7.47
CA ILE A 196 15.88 23.51 7.77
C ILE A 196 16.34 22.98 9.12
N ASN A 197 17.22 22.01 9.13
CA ASN A 197 17.90 21.55 10.33
C ASN A 197 19.12 22.46 10.56
N GLY A 198 18.98 23.43 11.45
CA GLY A 198 20.04 24.30 11.92
C GLY A 198 20.83 23.71 13.05
#